data_dcef521285326ca5678cfa952329034e
#
_entry.id   dcef521285326ca5678cfa952329034e
#
_cell.length_a   1.000
_cell.length_b   1.000
_cell.length_c   1.000
_cell.angle_alpha   90.00
_cell.angle_beta   90.00
_cell.angle_gamma   90.00
#
_symmetry.space_group_name_H-M   'P 1'
#
loop_
_entity.id
_entity.type
_entity.pdbx_description
1 polymer ?
#
loop_
_entity_poly.entity_id
_entity_poly.type
_entity_poly.pdbx_seq_one_letter_code
_entity_poly.pdbx_strand_id
1 'polypeptide(L)'
;MSNAILQNKPALAPTGKKRRLPTELSIFLVLIGIGLIFELFGWIVRDQSFLLNSQRLVLMILQVSIIGLLAIGVTQVIITTGIDLSSGSVLALSAMIAASLAQTSDFSRAVFPSLTDLPVWIPIVVGLGVGLLAGAINGSIIAITGIPPFIATLGMMVSARGLARFYTEGQPVSMLSDSYTAIGQGAMPVIIFLVVAVIFHIALRYTKYGKYTYAIGGNMQAARTSGINVKRHLIIVYSIAGLLAGLAGVVASARAATGQAGXHGHRCSDSRGNGQRLHVCRRGRLCSGHHQRPDHCGGGGHRSVSQQAQDQALISIICAKGPFQALLRC
;
A
#
# COMPACT_ATOMS: atom_id res chain seq x y z
N MET A 1 52.41 50.31 -15.53
CA MET A 1 51.10 50.97 -15.81
C MET A 1 50.08 49.91 -16.13
N SER A 2 49.57 49.19 -15.14
CA SER A 2 48.44 48.26 -15.36
C SER A 2 47.81 47.76 -14.04
N ASN A 3 47.25 48.68 -13.21
CA ASN A 3 46.55 48.24 -11.99
C ASN A 3 45.38 49.17 -11.64
N ALA A 4 44.66 49.72 -12.63
CA ALA A 4 43.61 50.73 -12.36
C ALA A 4 42.22 50.35 -12.91
N ILE A 5 41.95 49.09 -13.30
CA ILE A 5 40.67 48.75 -13.97
C ILE A 5 39.79 47.77 -13.14
N LEU A 6 40.19 47.43 -11.92
CA LEU A 6 39.43 46.43 -11.12
C LEU A 6 38.57 46.94 -9.97
N GLN A 7 38.19 48.19 -9.97
CA GLN A 7 37.36 48.72 -8.89
C GLN A 7 36.14 49.49 -9.40
N ASN A 8 35.17 48.79 -9.98
CA ASN A 8 33.82 49.29 -10.03
C ASN A 8 32.80 48.19 -10.33
N LYS A 9 32.68 47.21 -9.41
CA LYS A 9 31.48 46.37 -9.38
C LYS A 9 30.41 47.10 -8.58
N PRO A 10 29.26 47.43 -9.18
CA PRO A 10 28.18 48.02 -8.41
C PRO A 10 27.72 47.01 -7.32
N ALA A 11 27.67 47.48 -6.09
CA ALA A 11 27.17 46.69 -4.97
C ALA A 11 25.74 46.30 -5.29
N LEU A 12 25.51 45.02 -5.52
CA LEU A 12 24.17 44.44 -5.65
C LEU A 12 23.38 44.83 -4.37
N ALA A 13 22.33 45.63 -4.55
CA ALA A 13 21.41 45.97 -3.47
C ALA A 13 20.93 44.68 -2.76
N PRO A 14 20.83 44.68 -1.43
CA PRO A 14 20.37 43.51 -0.70
C PRO A 14 18.94 43.17 -1.16
N THR A 15 18.79 42.12 -1.93
CA THR A 15 17.46 41.59 -2.27
C THR A 15 16.78 41.23 -0.95
N GLY A 16 15.75 41.96 -0.63
CA GLY A 16 14.97 41.76 0.59
C GLY A 16 14.65 40.24 0.72
N LYS A 17 15.11 39.68 1.82
CA LYS A 17 14.91 38.28 2.15
C LYS A 17 13.39 38.03 2.30
N LYS A 18 12.71 37.61 1.22
CA LYS A 18 11.31 37.20 1.31
C LYS A 18 11.23 36.12 2.37
N ARG A 19 10.55 36.38 3.46
CA ARG A 19 10.27 35.36 4.49
C ARG A 19 9.49 34.24 3.85
N ARG A 20 10.22 33.17 3.48
CA ARG A 20 9.57 31.94 3.00
C ARG A 20 8.93 31.26 4.20
N LEU A 21 7.65 30.96 4.08
CA LEU A 21 6.95 30.14 5.08
C LEU A 21 7.70 28.82 5.26
N PRO A 22 7.79 28.29 6.48
CA PRO A 22 8.33 26.95 6.68
C PRO A 22 7.62 25.95 5.78
N THR A 23 8.37 25.02 5.20
CA THR A 23 7.84 24.02 4.26
C THR A 23 6.66 23.26 4.88
N GLU A 24 6.75 22.95 6.16
CA GLU A 24 5.71 22.23 6.91
C GLU A 24 4.40 23.04 6.94
N LEU A 25 4.51 24.35 7.17
CA LEU A 25 3.34 25.24 7.18
C LEU A 25 2.70 25.35 5.79
N SER A 26 3.53 25.38 4.75
CA SER A 26 3.03 25.41 3.35
C SER A 26 2.22 24.15 3.01
N ILE A 27 2.74 22.96 3.39
CA ILE A 27 2.05 21.68 3.17
C ILE A 27 0.73 21.64 3.96
N PHE A 28 0.75 22.13 5.21
CA PHE A 28 -0.44 22.18 6.06
C PHE A 28 -1.51 23.11 5.50
N LEU A 29 -1.13 24.27 4.97
CA LEU A 29 -2.06 25.20 4.32
C LEU A 29 -2.69 24.61 3.06
N VAL A 30 -1.91 23.86 2.26
CA VAL A 30 -2.43 23.15 1.08
C VAL A 30 -3.45 22.10 1.52
N LEU A 31 -3.15 21.34 2.57
CA LEU A 31 -4.08 20.34 3.12
C LEU A 31 -5.40 20.98 3.58
N ILE A 32 -5.32 22.10 4.31
CA ILE A 32 -6.52 22.85 4.72
C ILE A 32 -7.29 23.34 3.49
N GLY A 33 -6.58 23.89 2.49
CA GLY A 33 -7.20 24.38 1.25
C GLY A 33 -7.97 23.27 0.52
N ILE A 34 -7.38 22.09 0.41
CA ILE A 34 -8.05 20.91 -0.18
C ILE A 34 -9.29 20.55 0.65
N GLY A 35 -9.17 20.53 1.98
CA GLY A 35 -10.30 20.23 2.87
C GLY A 35 -11.46 21.21 2.68
N LEU A 36 -11.15 22.50 2.59
CA LEU A 36 -12.17 23.55 2.35
C LEU A 36 -12.84 23.41 0.98
N ILE A 37 -12.09 23.05 -0.06
CA ILE A 37 -12.64 22.78 -1.39
C ILE A 37 -13.65 21.63 -1.31
N PHE A 38 -13.30 20.52 -0.64
CA PHE A 38 -14.21 19.39 -0.47
C PHE A 38 -15.43 19.74 0.38
N GLU A 39 -15.27 20.60 1.39
CA GLU A 39 -16.39 21.06 2.22
C GLU A 39 -17.35 21.91 1.37
N LEU A 40 -16.83 22.86 0.60
CA LEU A 40 -17.64 23.68 -0.31
C LEU A 40 -18.38 22.83 -1.35
N PHE A 41 -17.67 21.84 -1.93
CA PHE A 41 -18.27 20.92 -2.89
C PHE A 41 -19.39 20.08 -2.23
N GLY A 42 -19.19 19.64 -0.99
CA GLY A 42 -20.19 18.89 -0.22
C GLY A 42 -21.47 19.70 -0.02
N TRP A 43 -21.36 20.99 0.30
CA TRP A 43 -22.50 21.89 0.46
C TRP A 43 -23.21 22.15 -0.87
N ILE A 44 -22.47 22.41 -1.95
CA ILE A 44 -23.06 22.75 -3.28
C ILE A 44 -23.76 21.54 -3.91
N VAL A 45 -23.17 20.33 -3.82
CA VAL A 45 -23.64 19.16 -4.58
C VAL A 45 -24.60 18.27 -3.76
N ARG A 46 -24.38 18.19 -2.45
CA ARG A 46 -25.09 17.23 -1.59
C ARG A 46 -25.90 17.89 -0.46
N ASP A 47 -25.78 19.19 -0.32
CA ASP A 47 -26.41 19.95 0.78
C ASP A 47 -26.07 19.39 2.16
N GLN A 48 -24.84 18.87 2.29
CA GLN A 48 -24.34 18.23 3.52
C GLN A 48 -22.89 18.62 3.75
N SER A 49 -22.56 18.89 5.01
CA SER A 49 -21.17 19.09 5.41
C SER A 49 -20.35 17.81 5.21
N PHE A 50 -19.17 17.96 4.62
CA PHE A 50 -18.20 16.87 4.46
C PHE A 50 -17.42 16.65 5.77
N LEU A 51 -16.96 17.73 6.42
CA LEU A 51 -16.10 17.68 7.60
C LEU A 51 -16.86 17.48 8.92
N LEU A 52 -18.13 17.92 9.01
CA LEU A 52 -18.91 17.80 10.25
C LEU A 52 -19.63 16.47 10.40
N ASN A 53 -19.52 15.59 9.42
CA ASN A 53 -20.11 14.25 9.50
C ASN A 53 -19.19 13.32 10.30
N SER A 54 -19.57 12.97 11.53
CA SER A 54 -18.76 12.16 12.45
C SER A 54 -18.43 10.78 11.89
N GLN A 55 -19.38 10.15 11.18
CA GLN A 55 -19.15 8.83 10.57
C GLN A 55 -18.04 8.90 9.49
N ARG A 56 -18.06 9.94 8.66
CA ARG A 56 -17.02 10.16 7.65
C ARG A 56 -15.66 10.40 8.28
N LEU A 57 -15.61 11.20 9.34
CA LEU A 57 -14.36 11.49 10.06
C LEU A 57 -13.75 10.20 10.62
N VAL A 58 -14.56 9.35 11.23
CA VAL A 58 -14.10 8.04 11.74
C VAL A 58 -13.55 7.19 10.60
N LEU A 59 -14.27 7.10 9.47
CA LEU A 59 -13.81 6.32 8.31
C LEU A 59 -12.50 6.86 7.75
N MET A 60 -12.33 8.20 7.70
CA MET A 60 -11.07 8.84 7.26
C MET A 60 -9.93 8.54 8.21
N ILE A 61 -10.13 8.64 9.52
CA ILE A 61 -9.10 8.34 10.53
C ILE A 61 -8.65 6.88 10.41
N LEU A 62 -9.58 5.95 10.25
CA LEU A 62 -9.27 4.53 10.08
C LEU A 62 -8.48 4.28 8.79
N GLN A 63 -8.83 4.97 7.69
CA GLN A 63 -8.12 4.85 6.42
C GLN A 63 -6.70 5.43 6.53
N VAL A 64 -6.58 6.59 7.17
CA VAL A 64 -5.29 7.26 7.42
C VAL A 64 -4.38 6.37 8.28
N SER A 65 -4.94 5.64 9.24
CA SER A 65 -4.16 4.73 10.09
C SER A 65 -3.48 3.62 9.28
N ILE A 66 -4.19 3.02 8.33
CA ILE A 66 -3.63 1.98 7.44
C ILE A 66 -2.54 2.56 6.53
N ILE A 67 -2.82 3.71 5.92
CA ILE A 67 -1.85 4.42 5.06
C ILE A 67 -0.64 4.87 5.90
N GLY A 68 -0.87 5.29 7.13
CA GLY A 68 0.16 5.72 8.08
C GLY A 68 1.13 4.60 8.42
N LEU A 69 0.66 3.35 8.58
CA LEU A 69 1.53 2.18 8.78
C LEU A 69 2.48 2.00 7.59
N LEU A 70 1.96 2.10 6.35
CA LEU A 70 2.80 2.07 5.14
C LEU A 70 3.79 3.22 5.13
N ALA A 71 3.32 4.44 5.44
CA ALA A 71 4.13 5.65 5.42
C ALA A 71 5.32 5.56 6.38
N ILE A 72 5.15 4.97 7.57
CA ILE A 72 6.25 4.77 8.53
C ILE A 72 7.34 3.89 7.91
N GLY A 73 6.96 2.81 7.22
CA GLY A 73 7.90 1.91 6.54
C GLY A 73 8.64 2.63 5.40
N VAL A 74 7.88 3.23 4.50
CA VAL A 74 8.40 3.91 3.30
C VAL A 74 9.29 5.11 3.69
N THR A 75 8.96 5.82 4.77
CA THR A 75 9.78 6.95 5.26
C THR A 75 11.22 6.51 5.55
N GLN A 76 11.41 5.34 6.15
CA GLN A 76 12.75 4.81 6.46
C GLN A 76 13.53 4.52 5.17
N VAL A 77 12.86 3.97 4.16
CA VAL A 77 13.44 3.74 2.83
C VAL A 77 13.84 5.08 2.18
N ILE A 78 12.97 6.09 2.25
CA ILE A 78 13.24 7.44 1.69
C ILE A 78 14.44 8.08 2.40
N ILE A 79 14.54 7.96 3.72
CA ILE A 79 15.68 8.51 4.48
C ILE A 79 17.00 7.91 3.97
N THR A 80 17.03 6.62 3.58
CA THR A 80 18.24 6.00 2.99
C THR A 80 18.40 6.29 1.50
N THR A 81 17.70 7.28 0.95
CA THR A 81 17.66 7.66 -0.48
C THR A 81 17.15 6.55 -1.40
N GLY A 82 16.40 5.59 -0.83
CA GLY A 82 15.73 4.54 -1.58
C GLY A 82 14.32 4.93 -2.02
N ILE A 83 13.75 4.13 -2.90
CA ILE A 83 12.34 4.24 -3.33
C ILE A 83 11.72 2.84 -3.20
N ASP A 84 10.54 2.77 -2.60
CA ASP A 84 9.78 1.51 -2.52
C ASP A 84 8.38 1.69 -3.15
N LEU A 85 8.24 1.18 -4.37
CA LEU A 85 6.97 1.17 -5.08
C LEU A 85 6.14 -0.09 -4.79
N SER A 86 6.74 -1.08 -4.12
CA SER A 86 6.11 -2.38 -3.92
C SER A 86 5.17 -2.43 -2.71
N SER A 87 5.28 -1.49 -1.78
CA SER A 87 4.60 -1.51 -0.47
C SER A 87 3.09 -1.75 -0.58
N GLY A 88 2.40 -1.10 -1.54
CA GLY A 88 0.97 -1.30 -1.76
C GLY A 88 0.61 -2.68 -2.31
N SER A 89 1.46 -3.24 -3.18
CA SER A 89 1.25 -4.60 -3.73
C SER A 89 1.57 -5.68 -2.70
N VAL A 90 2.58 -5.45 -1.87
CA VAL A 90 2.94 -6.33 -0.75
C VAL A 90 1.81 -6.32 0.29
N LEU A 91 1.24 -5.15 0.60
CA LEU A 91 0.04 -5.02 1.44
C LEU A 91 -1.08 -5.91 0.89
N ALA A 92 -1.38 -5.81 -0.42
CA ALA A 92 -2.47 -6.56 -1.04
C ALA A 92 -2.21 -8.08 -0.99
N LEU A 93 -0.98 -8.52 -1.28
CA LEU A 93 -0.60 -9.94 -1.21
C LEU A 93 -0.73 -10.48 0.23
N SER A 94 -0.21 -9.73 1.19
CA SER A 94 -0.29 -10.06 2.62
C SER A 94 -1.75 -10.14 3.10
N ALA A 95 -2.57 -9.18 2.68
CA ALA A 95 -4.00 -9.13 2.98
C ALA A 95 -4.73 -10.37 2.44
N MET A 96 -4.41 -10.77 1.20
CA MET A 96 -5.03 -11.95 0.56
C MET A 96 -4.65 -13.24 1.30
N ILE A 97 -3.36 -13.42 1.60
CA ILE A 97 -2.87 -14.64 2.26
C ILE A 97 -3.39 -14.70 3.71
N ALA A 98 -3.33 -13.61 4.45
CA ALA A 98 -3.88 -13.56 5.81
C ALA A 98 -5.39 -13.84 5.82
N ALA A 99 -6.14 -13.21 4.90
CA ALA A 99 -7.58 -13.43 4.78
C ALA A 99 -7.92 -14.88 4.46
N SER A 100 -7.15 -15.55 3.58
CA SER A 100 -7.42 -16.96 3.21
C SER A 100 -7.23 -17.93 4.37
N LEU A 101 -6.38 -17.57 5.34
CA LEU A 101 -6.17 -18.38 6.56
C LEU A 101 -7.12 -17.98 7.70
N ALA A 102 -7.86 -16.89 7.53
CA ALA A 102 -8.84 -16.41 8.51
C ALA A 102 -10.28 -16.78 8.16
N GLN A 103 -10.49 -17.63 7.12
CA GLN A 103 -11.82 -18.03 6.68
C GLN A 103 -12.48 -19.00 7.66
N THR A 104 -13.83 -18.94 7.74
CA THR A 104 -14.64 -19.83 8.56
C THR A 104 -15.03 -21.09 7.79
N SER A 105 -15.30 -22.20 8.51
CA SER A 105 -15.73 -23.48 7.95
C SER A 105 -17.10 -23.42 7.27
N ASP A 106 -17.93 -22.45 7.59
CA ASP A 106 -19.26 -22.28 7.00
C ASP A 106 -19.24 -21.92 5.51
N PHE A 107 -18.07 -21.57 4.98
CA PHE A 107 -17.95 -21.10 3.60
C PHE A 107 -17.52 -22.24 2.68
N SER A 108 -18.44 -22.65 1.79
CA SER A 108 -18.24 -23.78 0.86
C SER A 108 -17.13 -23.56 -0.18
N ARG A 109 -16.68 -22.30 -0.36
CA ARG A 109 -15.63 -21.93 -1.32
C ARG A 109 -14.39 -21.40 -0.60
N ALA A 110 -14.05 -21.94 0.57
CA ALA A 110 -12.83 -21.57 1.27
C ALA A 110 -11.61 -21.88 0.41
N VAL A 111 -10.62 -20.97 0.41
CA VAL A 111 -9.37 -21.14 -0.34
C VAL A 111 -8.63 -22.40 0.13
N PHE A 112 -8.65 -22.62 1.45
CA PHE A 112 -8.07 -23.83 2.07
C PHE A 112 -9.11 -24.48 2.97
N PRO A 113 -9.92 -25.43 2.44
CA PRO A 113 -10.97 -26.09 3.24
C PRO A 113 -10.45 -26.83 4.49
N SER A 114 -9.19 -27.26 4.47
CA SER A 114 -8.56 -27.96 5.60
C SER A 114 -7.95 -27.04 6.65
N LEU A 115 -7.88 -25.72 6.38
CA LEU A 115 -7.24 -24.71 7.24
C LEU A 115 -8.20 -23.59 7.66
N THR A 116 -9.47 -23.94 7.81
CA THR A 116 -10.48 -23.00 8.31
C THR A 116 -10.48 -22.94 9.84
N ASP A 117 -11.04 -21.88 10.39
CA ASP A 117 -11.19 -21.65 11.84
C ASP A 117 -9.88 -21.72 12.62
N LEU A 118 -8.78 -21.28 11.99
CA LEU A 118 -7.48 -21.19 12.66
C LEU A 118 -7.48 -20.12 13.75
N PRO A 119 -6.68 -20.32 14.82
CA PRO A 119 -6.48 -19.25 15.81
C PRO A 119 -6.01 -17.96 15.14
N VAL A 120 -6.55 -16.84 15.57
CA VAL A 120 -6.38 -15.51 14.94
C VAL A 120 -4.91 -15.10 14.77
N TRP A 121 -4.01 -15.57 15.64
CA TRP A 121 -2.59 -15.23 15.55
C TRP A 121 -1.89 -15.85 14.33
N ILE A 122 -2.40 -16.99 13.80
CA ILE A 122 -1.79 -17.66 12.62
C ILE A 122 -1.93 -16.77 11.36
N PRO A 123 -3.13 -16.33 10.95
CA PRO A 123 -3.26 -15.39 9.83
C PRO A 123 -2.40 -14.11 10.01
N ILE A 124 -2.30 -13.59 11.23
CA ILE A 124 -1.51 -12.37 11.51
C ILE A 124 -0.03 -12.65 11.26
N VAL A 125 0.52 -13.71 11.86
CA VAL A 125 1.96 -14.04 11.74
C VAL A 125 2.33 -14.36 10.29
N VAL A 126 1.47 -15.08 9.58
CA VAL A 126 1.70 -15.41 8.16
C VAL A 126 1.66 -14.14 7.30
N GLY A 127 0.68 -13.26 7.52
CA GLY A 127 0.60 -11.98 6.80
C GLY A 127 1.83 -11.10 7.03
N LEU A 128 2.29 -11.00 8.29
CA LEU A 128 3.52 -10.30 8.64
C LEU A 128 4.75 -10.96 7.99
N GLY A 129 4.79 -12.28 7.99
CA GLY A 129 5.88 -13.07 7.38
C GLY A 129 5.99 -12.84 5.89
N VAL A 130 4.87 -12.82 5.18
CA VAL A 130 4.82 -12.53 3.73
C VAL A 130 5.38 -11.13 3.46
N GLY A 131 4.96 -10.14 4.23
CA GLY A 131 5.47 -8.77 4.11
C GLY A 131 6.97 -8.69 4.36
N LEU A 132 7.43 -9.31 5.46
CA LEU A 132 8.85 -9.37 5.84
C LEU A 132 9.70 -10.02 4.74
N LEU A 133 9.25 -11.15 4.20
CA LEU A 133 9.95 -11.88 3.12
C LEU A 133 10.05 -11.03 1.86
N ALA A 134 8.96 -10.40 1.43
CA ALA A 134 8.97 -9.52 0.25
C ALA A 134 9.96 -8.36 0.44
N GLY A 135 9.94 -7.73 1.61
CA GLY A 135 10.89 -6.66 1.94
C GLY A 135 12.34 -7.14 2.00
N ALA A 136 12.58 -8.32 2.60
CA ALA A 136 13.92 -8.92 2.66
C ALA A 136 14.46 -9.26 1.27
N ILE A 137 13.62 -9.77 0.38
CA ILE A 137 13.98 -10.04 -1.03
C ILE A 137 14.36 -8.73 -1.72
N ASN A 138 13.53 -7.68 -1.62
CA ASN A 138 13.83 -6.36 -2.19
C ASN A 138 15.17 -5.82 -1.67
N GLY A 139 15.32 -5.79 -0.35
CA GLY A 139 16.53 -5.30 0.30
C GLY A 139 17.77 -6.08 -0.10
N SER A 140 17.65 -7.40 -0.24
CA SER A 140 18.76 -8.26 -0.66
C SER A 140 19.16 -8.00 -2.12
N ILE A 141 18.18 -7.92 -3.01
CA ILE A 141 18.43 -7.62 -4.42
C ILE A 141 19.18 -6.27 -4.52
N ILE A 142 18.65 -5.22 -3.90
CA ILE A 142 19.23 -3.87 -3.94
C ILE A 142 20.66 -3.85 -3.34
N ALA A 143 20.82 -4.47 -2.16
CA ALA A 143 22.09 -4.42 -1.42
C ALA A 143 23.20 -5.26 -2.05
N ILE A 144 22.86 -6.40 -2.68
CA ILE A 144 23.84 -7.33 -3.25
C ILE A 144 24.21 -6.90 -4.67
N THR A 145 23.21 -6.66 -5.52
CA THR A 145 23.45 -6.36 -6.94
C THR A 145 23.81 -4.88 -7.18
N GLY A 146 23.40 -3.98 -6.28
CA GLY A 146 23.62 -2.54 -6.46
C GLY A 146 22.71 -1.88 -7.51
N ILE A 147 21.65 -2.59 -7.96
CA ILE A 147 20.70 -2.01 -8.92
C ILE A 147 19.89 -0.90 -8.24
N PRO A 148 19.43 0.09 -9.02
CA PRO A 148 18.60 1.15 -8.46
C PRO A 148 17.35 0.61 -7.74
N PRO A 149 17.05 1.10 -6.55
CA PRO A 149 15.89 0.62 -5.75
C PRO A 149 14.58 0.63 -6.50
N PHE A 150 14.35 1.63 -7.32
CA PHE A 150 13.16 1.77 -8.14
C PHE A 150 12.91 0.54 -9.03
N ILE A 151 13.96 -0.01 -9.66
CA ILE A 151 13.84 -1.18 -10.58
C ILE A 151 13.46 -2.44 -9.79
N ALA A 152 14.14 -2.70 -8.68
CA ALA A 152 13.87 -3.87 -7.83
C ALA A 152 12.43 -3.83 -7.27
N THR A 153 12.03 -2.68 -6.73
CA THR A 153 10.71 -2.56 -6.10
C THR A 153 9.57 -2.53 -7.11
N LEU A 154 9.81 -2.02 -8.34
CA LEU A 154 8.85 -2.12 -9.43
C LEU A 154 8.64 -3.58 -9.85
N GLY A 155 9.71 -4.35 -9.97
CA GLY A 155 9.64 -5.79 -10.22
C GLY A 155 8.83 -6.50 -9.13
N MET A 156 9.12 -6.22 -7.86
CA MET A 156 8.38 -6.79 -6.73
C MET A 156 6.91 -6.36 -6.75
N MET A 157 6.61 -5.11 -7.11
CA MET A 157 5.24 -4.59 -7.22
C MET A 157 4.41 -5.42 -8.20
N VAL A 158 4.96 -5.69 -9.38
CA VAL A 158 4.27 -6.48 -10.41
C VAL A 158 4.15 -7.95 -9.98
N SER A 159 5.22 -8.51 -9.42
CA SER A 159 5.26 -9.91 -8.96
C SER A 159 4.26 -10.17 -7.83
N ALA A 160 4.25 -9.31 -6.80
CA ALA A 160 3.34 -9.44 -5.66
C ALA A 160 1.88 -9.28 -6.10
N ARG A 161 1.60 -8.33 -7.00
CA ARG A 161 0.25 -8.12 -7.53
C ARG A 161 -0.19 -9.30 -8.40
N GLY A 162 0.70 -9.81 -9.23
CA GLY A 162 0.46 -10.99 -10.06
C GLY A 162 0.18 -12.22 -9.20
N LEU A 163 1.01 -12.45 -8.18
CA LEU A 163 0.86 -13.57 -7.26
C LEU A 163 -0.45 -13.49 -6.46
N ALA A 164 -0.83 -12.30 -6.00
CA ALA A 164 -2.09 -12.09 -5.27
C ALA A 164 -3.31 -12.46 -6.14
N ARG A 165 -3.28 -12.10 -7.43
CA ARG A 165 -4.36 -12.44 -8.37
C ARG A 165 -4.35 -13.91 -8.78
N PHE A 166 -3.18 -14.45 -9.06
CA PHE A 166 -3.02 -15.87 -9.46
C PHE A 166 -3.51 -16.81 -8.36
N TYR A 167 -3.15 -16.53 -7.12
CA TYR A 167 -3.44 -17.32 -5.93
C TYR A 167 -4.95 -17.53 -5.69
N THR A 168 -5.79 -16.54 -5.98
CA THR A 168 -7.24 -16.60 -5.76
C THR A 168 -8.05 -16.53 -7.06
N GLU A 169 -7.40 -16.70 -8.21
CA GLU A 169 -8.04 -16.57 -9.54
C GLU A 169 -8.73 -15.20 -9.69
N GLY A 170 -8.18 -14.16 -9.03
CA GLY A 170 -8.73 -12.81 -9.05
C GLY A 170 -9.96 -12.60 -8.17
N GLN A 171 -10.42 -13.64 -7.46
CA GLN A 171 -11.59 -13.52 -6.58
C GLN A 171 -11.23 -12.91 -5.23
N PRO A 172 -12.10 -12.11 -4.63
CA PRO A 172 -11.88 -11.63 -3.26
C PRO A 172 -12.09 -12.77 -2.26
N VAL A 173 -11.27 -12.80 -1.23
CA VAL A 173 -11.40 -13.75 -0.11
C VAL A 173 -12.35 -13.15 0.92
N SER A 174 -13.45 -13.80 1.20
CA SER A 174 -14.52 -13.31 2.09
C SER A 174 -14.85 -14.35 3.17
N MET A 175 -15.81 -14.04 4.03
CA MET A 175 -16.24 -14.85 5.17
C MET A 175 -15.10 -15.12 6.15
N LEU A 176 -14.54 -14.03 6.66
CA LEU A 176 -13.48 -14.06 7.67
C LEU A 176 -14.08 -14.22 9.07
N SER A 177 -13.34 -14.87 9.96
CA SER A 177 -13.76 -15.08 11.35
C SER A 177 -13.94 -13.74 12.10
N ASP A 178 -14.89 -13.69 13.01
CA ASP A 178 -15.19 -12.50 13.81
C ASP A 178 -13.98 -12.05 14.64
N SER A 179 -13.23 -13.00 15.19
CA SER A 179 -12.00 -12.72 15.94
C SER A 179 -10.94 -12.00 15.11
N TYR A 180 -10.82 -12.34 13.82
CA TYR A 180 -9.91 -11.68 12.90
C TYR A 180 -10.42 -10.28 12.51
N THR A 181 -11.70 -10.18 12.17
CA THR A 181 -12.28 -8.89 11.73
C THR A 181 -12.29 -7.86 12.86
N ALA A 182 -12.35 -8.29 14.14
CA ALA A 182 -12.28 -7.40 15.31
C ALA A 182 -11.00 -6.53 15.31
N ILE A 183 -9.88 -7.04 14.74
CA ILE A 183 -8.61 -6.28 14.62
C ILE A 183 -8.78 -5.02 13.75
N GLY A 184 -9.68 -5.09 12.77
CA GLY A 184 -9.94 -3.99 11.82
C GLY A 184 -11.05 -3.05 12.25
N GLN A 185 -11.72 -3.31 13.39
CA GLN A 185 -12.90 -2.58 13.80
C GLN A 185 -12.63 -1.62 14.97
N GLY A 186 -13.56 -0.69 15.17
CA GLY A 186 -13.47 0.28 16.25
C GLY A 186 -12.19 1.12 16.19
N ALA A 187 -11.58 1.31 17.34
CA ALA A 187 -10.34 2.11 17.47
C ALA A 187 -9.05 1.31 17.25
N MET A 188 -9.14 -0.02 17.04
CA MET A 188 -7.96 -0.90 16.97
C MET A 188 -6.96 -0.48 15.87
N PRO A 189 -7.36 -0.17 14.63
CA PRO A 189 -6.40 0.28 13.61
C PRO A 189 -5.64 1.55 14.01
N VAL A 190 -6.31 2.47 14.70
CA VAL A 190 -5.69 3.73 15.18
C VAL A 190 -4.66 3.43 16.28
N ILE A 191 -5.04 2.57 17.22
CA ILE A 191 -4.14 2.17 18.33
C ILE A 191 -2.89 1.47 17.76
N ILE A 192 -3.06 0.52 16.84
CA ILE A 192 -1.95 -0.18 16.19
C ILE A 192 -1.03 0.83 15.49
N PHE A 193 -1.60 1.77 14.73
CA PHE A 193 -0.84 2.82 14.03
C PHE A 193 -0.05 3.67 15.04
N LEU A 194 -0.68 4.15 16.11
CA LEU A 194 -0.02 5.01 17.11
C LEU A 194 1.10 4.27 17.84
N VAL A 195 0.87 3.02 18.23
CA VAL A 195 1.91 2.20 18.89
C VAL A 195 3.11 2.04 17.95
N VAL A 196 2.88 1.67 16.69
CA VAL A 196 3.94 1.51 15.69
C VAL A 196 4.66 2.85 15.44
N ALA A 197 3.91 3.96 15.35
CA ALA A 197 4.48 5.30 15.15
C ALA A 197 5.43 5.68 16.30
N VAL A 198 5.02 5.43 17.55
CA VAL A 198 5.86 5.69 18.74
C VAL A 198 7.11 4.81 18.71
N ILE A 199 6.97 3.50 18.45
CA ILE A 199 8.09 2.56 18.37
C ILE A 199 9.13 3.05 17.35
N PHE A 200 8.68 3.40 16.14
CA PHE A 200 9.60 3.83 15.07
C PHE A 200 10.10 5.26 15.26
N HIS A 201 9.36 6.12 15.94
CA HIS A 201 9.87 7.42 16.38
C HIS A 201 11.07 7.23 17.32
N ILE A 202 10.93 6.36 18.33
CA ILE A 202 12.00 6.04 19.28
C ILE A 202 13.18 5.37 18.55
N ALA A 203 12.88 4.40 17.66
CA ALA A 203 13.91 3.67 16.91
C ALA A 203 14.76 4.63 16.05
N LEU A 204 14.12 5.56 15.32
CA LEU A 204 14.83 6.50 14.45
C LEU A 204 15.57 7.59 15.24
N ARG A 205 15.03 8.06 16.35
CA ARG A 205 15.61 9.19 17.09
C ARG A 205 16.70 8.77 18.09
N TYR A 206 16.52 7.65 18.78
CA TYR A 206 17.33 7.31 19.95
C TYR A 206 18.22 6.08 19.78
N THR A 207 18.08 5.29 18.71
CA THR A 207 18.84 4.05 18.56
C THR A 207 19.96 4.14 17.50
N LYS A 208 20.88 3.15 17.53
CA LYS A 208 21.91 2.98 16.50
C LYS A 208 21.30 2.78 15.11
N TYR A 209 20.13 2.15 15.04
CA TYR A 209 19.39 1.93 13.80
C TYR A 209 19.11 3.26 13.08
N GLY A 210 18.54 4.23 13.81
CA GLY A 210 18.24 5.55 13.25
C GLY A 210 19.50 6.31 12.84
N LYS A 211 20.55 6.28 13.69
CA LYS A 211 21.83 6.94 13.37
C LYS A 211 22.41 6.42 12.06
N TYR A 212 22.38 5.10 11.85
CA TYR A 212 22.88 4.49 10.62
C TYR A 212 21.98 4.84 9.41
N THR A 213 20.67 4.83 9.59
CA THR A 213 19.69 5.21 8.56
C THR A 213 19.98 6.64 8.04
N TYR A 214 20.13 7.60 8.95
CA TYR A 214 20.44 9.00 8.58
C TYR A 214 21.85 9.16 8.01
N ALA A 215 22.83 8.43 8.55
CA ALA A 215 24.21 8.50 8.04
C ALA A 215 24.30 7.99 6.58
N ILE A 216 23.62 6.87 6.28
CA ILE A 216 23.58 6.31 4.92
C ILE A 216 22.86 7.28 3.96
N GLY A 217 21.75 7.88 4.40
CA GLY A 217 21.02 8.85 3.61
C GLY A 217 21.79 10.14 3.34
N GLY A 218 22.60 10.58 4.29
CA GLY A 218 23.44 11.78 4.14
C GLY A 218 24.60 11.58 3.16
N ASN A 219 25.36 10.53 3.35
CA ASN A 219 26.46 10.16 2.43
C ASN A 219 26.80 8.68 2.62
N MET A 220 26.41 7.87 1.65
CA MET A 220 26.60 6.42 1.67
C MET A 220 28.10 6.03 1.70
N GLN A 221 28.95 6.77 0.98
CA GLN A 221 30.39 6.49 0.95
C GLN A 221 31.05 6.81 2.29
N ALA A 222 30.73 7.97 2.87
CA ALA A 222 31.21 8.33 4.21
C ALA A 222 30.73 7.33 5.27
N ALA A 223 29.50 6.85 5.17
CA ALA A 223 28.97 5.82 6.08
C ALA A 223 29.79 4.51 5.98
N ARG A 224 30.17 4.09 4.76
CA ARG A 224 31.00 2.90 4.54
C ARG A 224 32.41 3.06 5.15
N THR A 225 33.06 4.20 4.90
CA THR A 225 34.40 4.45 5.45
C THR A 225 34.38 4.58 6.97
N SER A 226 33.24 4.96 7.57
CA SER A 226 33.04 4.99 9.03
C SER A 226 32.71 3.60 9.63
N GLY A 227 32.79 2.52 8.82
CA GLY A 227 32.59 1.15 9.29
C GLY A 227 31.14 0.68 9.33
N ILE A 228 30.19 1.44 8.80
CA ILE A 228 28.78 1.02 8.76
C ILE A 228 28.61 0.01 7.61
N ASN A 229 28.07 -1.17 7.92
CA ASN A 229 27.72 -2.17 6.92
C ASN A 229 26.42 -1.75 6.20
N VAL A 230 26.58 -0.95 5.14
CA VAL A 230 25.48 -0.38 4.35
C VAL A 230 24.58 -1.47 3.76
N LYS A 231 25.19 -2.55 3.22
CA LYS A 231 24.41 -3.66 2.62
C LYS A 231 23.45 -4.27 3.62
N ARG A 232 23.98 -4.68 4.79
CA ARG A 232 23.15 -5.28 5.85
C ARG A 232 22.07 -4.30 6.32
N HIS A 233 22.41 -3.02 6.46
CA HIS A 233 21.46 -2.02 6.93
C HIS A 233 20.31 -1.79 5.95
N LEU A 234 20.61 -1.75 4.63
CA LEU A 234 19.57 -1.62 3.59
C LEU A 234 18.61 -2.82 3.62
N ILE A 235 19.14 -4.06 3.76
CA ILE A 235 18.28 -5.25 3.89
C ILE A 235 17.32 -5.07 5.08
N ILE A 236 17.82 -4.62 6.23
CA ILE A 236 16.99 -4.40 7.43
C ILE A 236 15.90 -3.35 7.16
N VAL A 237 16.25 -2.22 6.54
CA VAL A 237 15.31 -1.12 6.25
C VAL A 237 14.17 -1.61 5.34
N TYR A 238 14.49 -2.31 4.24
CA TYR A 238 13.47 -2.84 3.33
C TYR A 238 12.65 -3.97 3.98
N SER A 239 13.27 -4.80 4.81
CA SER A 239 12.56 -5.86 5.56
C SER A 239 11.53 -5.26 6.53
N ILE A 240 11.90 -4.20 7.24
CA ILE A 240 10.99 -3.47 8.14
C ILE A 240 9.85 -2.82 7.34
N ALA A 241 10.16 -2.18 6.21
CA ALA A 241 9.14 -1.58 5.34
C ALA A 241 8.15 -2.64 4.85
N GLY A 242 8.66 -3.81 4.42
CA GLY A 242 7.84 -4.95 4.03
C GLY A 242 6.99 -5.50 5.18
N LEU A 243 7.57 -5.63 6.37
CA LEU A 243 6.84 -6.09 7.57
C LEU A 243 5.67 -5.14 7.90
N LEU A 244 5.91 -3.82 7.82
CA LEU A 244 4.87 -2.81 8.06
C LEU A 244 3.80 -2.83 6.95
N ALA A 245 4.20 -3.12 5.71
CA ALA A 245 3.24 -3.34 4.62
C ALA A 245 2.40 -4.60 4.88
N GLY A 246 3.00 -5.65 5.43
CA GLY A 246 2.30 -6.87 5.87
C GLY A 246 1.28 -6.58 6.97
N LEU A 247 1.70 -5.84 7.99
CA LEU A 247 0.82 -5.41 9.10
C LEU A 247 -0.35 -4.57 8.58
N ALA A 248 -0.06 -3.60 7.71
CA ALA A 248 -1.09 -2.79 7.07
C ALA A 248 -2.07 -3.65 6.26
N GLY A 249 -1.58 -4.72 5.61
CA GLY A 249 -2.40 -5.68 4.87
C GLY A 249 -3.35 -6.47 5.77
N VAL A 250 -2.84 -6.97 6.91
CA VAL A 250 -3.65 -7.66 7.91
C VAL A 250 -4.76 -6.73 8.44
N VAL A 251 -4.42 -5.52 8.83
CA VAL A 251 -5.41 -4.54 9.35
C VAL A 251 -6.42 -4.15 8.25
N ALA A 252 -5.95 -3.98 7.01
CA ALA A 252 -6.80 -3.61 5.87
C ALA A 252 -7.82 -4.72 5.55
N SER A 253 -7.39 -5.99 5.50
CA SER A 253 -8.30 -7.12 5.23
C SER A 253 -9.26 -7.37 6.38
N ALA A 254 -8.80 -7.25 7.62
CA ALA A 254 -9.66 -7.35 8.81
C ALA A 254 -10.74 -6.25 8.80
N ARG A 255 -10.36 -5.00 8.46
CA ARG A 255 -11.30 -3.87 8.39
C ARG A 255 -12.32 -4.03 7.26
N ALA A 256 -11.88 -4.49 6.09
CA ALA A 256 -12.76 -4.69 4.93
C ALA A 256 -13.60 -5.97 5.04
N ALA A 257 -13.29 -6.84 6.01
CA ALA A 257 -13.80 -8.21 6.15
C ALA A 257 -13.62 -9.02 4.84
N THR A 258 -12.55 -8.70 4.10
CA THR A 258 -12.24 -9.36 2.82
C THR A 258 -10.79 -9.10 2.42
N GLY A 259 -10.15 -10.09 1.82
CA GLY A 259 -8.87 -9.93 1.14
C GLY A 259 -9.10 -9.59 -0.34
N GLN A 260 -8.48 -8.52 -0.85
CA GLN A 260 -8.61 -8.09 -2.25
C GLN A 260 -7.26 -7.71 -2.85
N ALA A 261 -7.01 -8.14 -4.08
CA ALA A 261 -5.77 -7.84 -4.80
C ALA A 261 -5.73 -6.44 -5.46
N GLY A 262 -6.78 -5.70 -5.32
CA GLY A 262 -6.88 -4.35 -5.85
C GLY A 262 -8.31 -3.82 -5.91
N UNK A 263 -8.51 -2.77 -5.88
CA UNK A 263 -9.71 -2.15 -5.74
C UNK A 263 -10.65 -2.14 -6.85
N HIS A 264 -10.42 -2.81 -7.72
CA HIS A 264 -11.40 -2.87 -8.80
C HIS A 264 -12.37 -4.05 -8.66
N GLY A 265 -12.58 -4.55 -7.47
CA GLY A 265 -13.57 -5.61 -7.22
C GLY A 265 -14.99 -5.06 -7.24
N HIS A 266 -15.81 -5.52 -8.18
CA HIS A 266 -17.24 -5.30 -8.14
C HIS A 266 -17.82 -6.05 -6.94
N ARG A 267 -18.26 -5.33 -5.95
CA ARG A 267 -18.89 -5.92 -4.77
C ARG A 267 -20.34 -6.32 -5.12
N CYS A 268 -20.58 -7.61 -5.34
CA CYS A 268 -21.91 -8.16 -5.17
C CYS A 268 -21.99 -8.63 -3.72
N SER A 269 -22.63 -7.86 -2.85
CA SER A 269 -22.90 -8.32 -1.49
C SER A 269 -24.18 -9.15 -1.51
N ASP A 270 -24.05 -10.42 -1.21
CA ASP A 270 -25.20 -11.27 -0.87
C ASP A 270 -25.69 -10.89 0.53
N SER A 271 -26.69 -10.04 0.59
CA SER A 271 -27.39 -9.83 1.87
C SER A 271 -28.49 -10.89 1.98
N ARG A 272 -28.24 -11.93 2.78
CA ARG A 272 -29.27 -12.89 3.18
C ARG A 272 -30.16 -12.24 4.21
N GLY A 273 -31.25 -11.65 3.76
CA GLY A 273 -32.33 -11.23 4.62
C GLY A 273 -33.61 -11.96 4.21
N ASN A 274 -34.13 -12.76 5.12
CA ASN A 274 -35.51 -13.35 5.08
C ASN A 274 -36.00 -13.81 3.69
N GLY A 275 -35.46 -14.89 3.18
CA GLY A 275 -36.10 -15.72 2.15
C GLY A 275 -36.20 -15.15 0.73
N GLN A 276 -35.71 -13.94 0.50
CA GLN A 276 -35.69 -13.35 -0.86
C GLN A 276 -34.28 -12.93 -1.25
N ARG A 277 -33.77 -13.48 -2.36
CA ARG A 277 -32.49 -13.10 -2.95
C ARG A 277 -32.62 -11.74 -3.64
N LEU A 278 -32.15 -10.70 -3.01
CA LEU A 278 -32.03 -9.36 -3.60
C LEU A 278 -30.63 -9.17 -4.13
N HIS A 279 -30.46 -9.17 -5.45
CA HIS A 279 -29.21 -8.80 -6.10
C HIS A 279 -29.18 -7.28 -6.30
N VAL A 280 -28.38 -6.57 -5.53
CA VAL A 280 -28.19 -5.13 -5.71
C VAL A 280 -26.97 -4.91 -6.63
N CYS A 281 -27.24 -4.67 -7.91
CA CYS A 281 -26.21 -4.19 -8.82
C CYS A 281 -26.02 -2.67 -8.69
N ARG A 282 -24.79 -2.21 -8.86
CA ARG A 282 -24.26 -0.87 -8.58
C ARG A 282 -24.95 0.32 -9.29
N ARG A 283 -26.10 0.15 -9.94
CA ARG A 283 -26.83 1.27 -10.58
C ARG A 283 -28.15 1.63 -9.90
N GLY A 284 -28.31 1.30 -8.64
CA GLY A 284 -29.43 1.81 -7.84
C GLY A 284 -30.83 1.43 -8.33
N ARG A 285 -30.96 0.38 -9.13
CA ARG A 285 -32.26 -0.18 -9.49
C ARG A 285 -32.46 -1.52 -8.78
N LEU A 286 -33.48 -1.58 -7.97
CA LEU A 286 -33.98 -2.79 -7.34
C LEU A 286 -34.65 -3.65 -8.42
N CYS A 287 -34.05 -4.78 -8.75
CA CYS A 287 -34.75 -5.80 -9.54
C CYS A 287 -35.37 -6.80 -8.55
N SER A 288 -36.65 -6.67 -8.31
CA SER A 288 -37.41 -7.69 -7.58
C SER A 288 -37.62 -8.87 -8.53
N GLY A 289 -37.05 -10.02 -8.13
CA GLY A 289 -37.13 -11.23 -8.94
C GLY A 289 -38.50 -11.91 -8.80
N HIS A 290 -39.35 -11.74 -9.79
CA HIS A 290 -40.40 -12.71 -10.09
C HIS A 290 -39.84 -13.61 -11.23
N HIS A 291 -40.07 -14.90 -11.08
CA HIS A 291 -39.69 -15.96 -12.02
C HIS A 291 -39.68 -15.54 -13.49
N GLN A 292 -38.52 -15.37 -14.07
CA GLN A 292 -38.35 -15.45 -15.52
C GLN A 292 -36.99 -16.07 -15.88
N ARG A 293 -36.97 -16.84 -16.95
CA ARG A 293 -35.87 -17.71 -17.44
C ARG A 293 -34.54 -16.99 -17.66
N PRO A 294 -33.39 -17.72 -17.61
CA PRO A 294 -32.05 -17.10 -17.62
C PRO A 294 -31.54 -16.57 -18.95
N ASP A 295 -32.38 -16.37 -19.96
CA ASP A 295 -31.89 -16.22 -21.34
C ASP A 295 -31.79 -14.78 -21.87
N HIS A 296 -32.01 -13.75 -21.04
CA HIS A 296 -31.94 -12.34 -21.51
C HIS A 296 -31.14 -11.41 -20.58
N CYS A 297 -29.86 -11.74 -20.37
CA CYS A 297 -28.88 -10.75 -19.95
C CYS A 297 -27.74 -10.72 -21.00
N GLY A 298 -28.11 -10.33 -22.21
CA GLY A 298 -27.15 -10.10 -23.29
C GLY A 298 -26.78 -8.62 -23.37
N GLY A 299 -25.51 -8.33 -23.30
CA GLY A 299 -25.00 -6.99 -23.56
C GLY A 299 -23.96 -6.50 -22.55
N GLY A 300 -22.74 -6.99 -22.65
CA GLY A 300 -21.63 -6.48 -21.81
C GLY A 300 -20.34 -7.28 -21.88
N GLY A 301 -20.16 -8.08 -22.93
CA GLY A 301 -19.06 -9.03 -22.97
C GLY A 301 -17.88 -8.72 -23.90
N HIS A 302 -17.73 -7.50 -24.43
CA HIS A 302 -16.70 -7.26 -25.46
C HIS A 302 -15.48 -6.43 -25.05
N ARG A 303 -15.38 -5.97 -23.78
CA ARG A 303 -14.21 -5.17 -23.38
C ARG A 303 -13.14 -5.93 -22.57
N SER A 304 -13.44 -7.13 -22.10
CA SER A 304 -12.48 -7.88 -21.30
C SER A 304 -11.45 -8.68 -22.13
N VAL A 305 -11.85 -9.10 -23.33
CA VAL A 305 -10.99 -9.94 -24.19
C VAL A 305 -9.86 -9.11 -24.82
N SER A 306 -10.12 -7.85 -25.19
CA SER A 306 -9.09 -7.00 -25.78
C SER A 306 -8.03 -6.56 -24.78
N GLN A 307 -8.39 -6.33 -23.51
CA GLN A 307 -7.42 -6.01 -22.46
C GLN A 307 -6.56 -7.22 -22.06
N GLN A 308 -7.16 -8.41 -21.99
CA GLN A 308 -6.38 -9.63 -21.76
C GLN A 308 -5.40 -9.91 -22.91
N ALA A 309 -5.80 -9.67 -24.14
CA ALA A 309 -4.93 -9.82 -25.30
C ALA A 309 -3.78 -8.79 -25.30
N GLN A 310 -4.05 -7.56 -24.86
CA GLN A 310 -3.01 -6.53 -24.74
C GLN A 310 -2.02 -6.84 -23.60
N ASP A 311 -2.51 -7.32 -22.47
CA ASP A 311 -1.66 -7.71 -21.34
C ASP A 311 -0.80 -8.94 -21.71
N GLN A 312 -1.36 -9.92 -22.41
CA GLN A 312 -0.61 -11.07 -22.93
C GLN A 312 0.43 -10.67 -23.99
N ALA A 313 0.09 -9.74 -24.85
CA ALA A 313 1.03 -9.22 -25.84
C ALA A 313 2.18 -8.47 -25.18
N LEU A 314 1.89 -7.69 -24.14
CA LEU A 314 2.92 -6.96 -23.39
C LEU A 314 3.84 -7.91 -22.61
N ILE A 315 3.28 -8.97 -22.02
CA ILE A 315 4.06 -10.02 -21.34
C ILE A 315 4.94 -10.79 -22.34
N SER A 316 4.42 -11.11 -23.53
CA SER A 316 5.19 -11.81 -24.56
C SER A 316 6.32 -10.93 -25.13
N ILE A 317 6.12 -9.62 -25.26
CA ILE A 317 7.16 -8.68 -25.71
C ILE A 317 8.25 -8.53 -24.65
N ILE A 318 7.89 -8.48 -23.37
CA ILE A 318 8.83 -8.40 -22.25
C ILE A 318 9.64 -9.70 -22.12
N CYS A 319 9.00 -10.87 -22.34
CA CYS A 319 9.68 -12.16 -22.34
C CYS A 319 10.56 -12.39 -23.57
N ALA A 320 10.18 -11.82 -24.74
CA ALA A 320 10.91 -12.06 -25.99
C ALA A 320 12.17 -11.15 -26.16
N LYS A 321 12.25 -10.03 -25.46
CA LYS A 321 13.34 -9.05 -25.66
C LYS A 321 14.16 -8.72 -24.40
N GLY A 322 13.96 -9.44 -23.30
CA GLY A 322 14.69 -9.18 -22.06
C GLY A 322 16.03 -9.94 -21.97
N PRO A 323 17.00 -9.40 -21.22
CA PRO A 323 18.32 -10.04 -21.07
C PRO A 323 18.29 -11.34 -20.23
N PHE A 324 17.11 -11.85 -19.95
CA PHE A 324 16.93 -13.04 -19.11
C PHE A 324 17.15 -14.38 -19.83
N GLN A 325 17.20 -14.38 -21.17
CA GLN A 325 17.50 -15.60 -21.94
C GLN A 325 18.96 -16.05 -21.85
N ALA A 326 19.87 -15.17 -21.41
CA ALA A 326 21.27 -15.53 -21.25
C ALA A 326 21.56 -16.30 -19.94
N LEU A 327 20.65 -16.26 -18.97
CA LEU A 327 20.86 -16.87 -17.65
C LEU A 327 20.29 -18.29 -17.51
N LEU A 328 19.52 -18.75 -18.51
CA LEU A 328 18.92 -20.08 -18.50
C LEU A 328 19.68 -21.12 -19.37
N ARG A 329 20.86 -20.73 -19.90
CA ARG A 329 21.72 -21.62 -20.70
C ARG A 329 23.10 -21.88 -20.06
N CYS A 330 23.21 -21.76 -18.72
CA CYS A 330 24.39 -22.26 -17.98
C CYS A 330 23.97 -23.25 -16.92
#